data_760df8dc1542194e6f5c05190b3a3afc
#
_entry.id   760df8dc1542194e6f5c05190b3a3afc
#
_cell.length_a   1.000
_cell.length_b   1.000
_cell.length_c   1.000
_cell.angle_alpha   90.00
_cell.angle_beta   90.00
_cell.angle_gamma   90.00
#
_symmetry.space_group_name_H-M   'P 1'
#
loop_
_entity.id
_entity.type
_entity.pdbx_description
1 polymer ?
#
loop_
_entity_poly.entity_id
_entity_poly.type
_entity_poly.pdbx_seq_one_letter_code
_entity_poly.pdbx_strand_id
1 'polypeptide(L)'
;MAIKFNEVSFFYEKAKKNEIVPAAISDINLSINETDEFVTIVGHTGSGKSTLIQHINGLIFSTKGEVLVNGTLLSKKNKKLKLKPIRKQVGFVFQFPEYQLFEETVLKDILYGPKNFGLSEEETLQRVKGLALQLNIKDILHKSPFNLSGGQMRKVAIAGILAYNPDILLLDEPTRGLDPKGAKEIMDFFKKIQTEQHKSVVMITHDMDLVYEYATRVIVMDNGKVVYDGSKEELFKNEYSKHHLVKPTILRTIDYLNNVTNRNISYNNYNLTDLLKSLKDGDFNE
;
A
#
# COMPACT_ATOMS: atom_id res chain seq x y z
N MET A 1 9.96 -7.38 -13.71
CA MET A 1 10.04 -7.24 -12.23
C MET A 1 10.36 -5.81 -11.92
N ALA A 2 9.44 -5.11 -11.29
CA ALA A 2 9.63 -3.70 -10.94
C ALA A 2 10.55 -3.49 -9.72
N ILE A 3 10.45 -4.35 -8.71
CA ILE A 3 11.18 -4.20 -7.45
C ILE A 3 11.88 -5.51 -7.12
N LYS A 4 13.16 -5.44 -6.74
CA LYS A 4 13.93 -6.60 -6.30
C LYS A 4 14.82 -6.24 -5.11
N PHE A 5 14.73 -7.05 -4.06
CA PHE A 5 15.62 -7.05 -2.91
C PHE A 5 16.50 -8.29 -2.98
N ASN A 6 17.81 -8.13 -2.91
CA ASN A 6 18.79 -9.22 -2.89
C ASN A 6 19.60 -9.12 -1.60
N GLU A 7 19.36 -10.03 -0.65
CA GLU A 7 20.06 -10.14 0.64
C GLU A 7 20.13 -8.81 1.40
N VAL A 8 19.02 -8.04 1.40
CA VAL A 8 18.99 -6.68 1.93
C VAL A 8 18.89 -6.69 3.45
N SER A 9 19.85 -5.99 4.08
CA SER A 9 19.78 -5.67 5.51
C SER A 9 19.98 -4.17 5.73
N PHE A 10 19.30 -3.64 6.76
CA PHE A 10 19.40 -2.22 7.12
C PHE A 10 19.38 -2.01 8.62
N PHE A 11 20.25 -1.12 9.07
CA PHE A 11 20.42 -0.68 10.45
C PHE A 11 20.27 0.83 10.52
N TYR A 12 19.41 1.34 11.40
CA TYR A 12 19.26 2.78 11.64
C TYR A 12 20.49 3.37 12.30
N GLU A 13 21.09 2.64 13.24
CA GLU A 13 22.27 3.07 13.96
C GLU A 13 23.51 2.30 13.49
N LYS A 14 24.68 2.94 13.62
CA LYS A 14 25.95 2.25 13.44
C LYS A 14 26.35 1.64 14.76
N ALA A 15 26.63 0.33 14.76
CA ALA A 15 27.17 -0.35 15.94
C ALA A 15 28.45 0.35 16.41
N LYS A 16 28.49 0.76 17.68
CA LYS A 16 29.72 1.12 18.36
C LYS A 16 30.51 -0.15 18.68
N LYS A 17 31.80 0.00 19.03
CA LYS A 17 32.66 -1.15 19.34
C LYS A 17 32.04 -1.96 20.50
N ASN A 18 31.71 -3.22 20.24
CA ASN A 18 31.05 -4.18 21.16
C ASN A 18 29.53 -3.96 21.40
N GLU A 19 28.81 -3.24 20.54
CA GLU A 19 27.37 -3.06 20.62
C GLU A 19 26.66 -3.88 19.54
N ILE A 20 25.65 -4.67 19.94
CA ILE A 20 24.79 -5.39 19.01
C ILE A 20 23.60 -4.49 18.71
N VAL A 21 23.57 -3.88 17.51
CA VAL A 21 22.44 -3.09 17.04
C VAL A 21 21.51 -4.04 16.28
N PRO A 22 20.22 -4.14 16.65
CA PRO A 22 19.29 -4.96 15.92
C PRO A 22 19.05 -4.39 14.52
N ALA A 23 19.00 -5.25 13.52
CA ALA A 23 18.63 -4.86 12.17
C ALA A 23 17.14 -4.49 12.12
N ALA A 24 16.81 -3.38 11.47
CA ALA A 24 15.42 -3.02 11.19
C ALA A 24 14.80 -3.93 10.12
N ILE A 25 15.62 -4.36 9.15
CA ILE A 25 15.33 -5.46 8.22
C ILE A 25 16.61 -6.29 8.04
N SER A 26 16.47 -7.61 7.89
CA SER A 26 17.59 -8.54 7.82
C SER A 26 17.37 -9.59 6.75
N ASP A 27 18.34 -9.69 5.83
CA ASP A 27 18.43 -10.73 4.81
C ASP A 27 17.15 -10.86 3.94
N ILE A 28 16.62 -9.72 3.52
CA ILE A 28 15.40 -9.67 2.69
C ILE A 28 15.74 -10.08 1.26
N ASN A 29 15.09 -11.15 0.80
CA ASN A 29 15.05 -11.60 -0.58
C ASN A 29 13.60 -11.55 -1.05
N LEU A 30 13.26 -10.57 -1.91
CA LEU A 30 11.89 -10.30 -2.31
C LEU A 30 11.86 -9.74 -3.73
N SER A 31 10.86 -10.12 -4.51
CA SER A 31 10.57 -9.49 -5.80
C SER A 31 9.09 -9.19 -5.94
N ILE A 32 8.78 -8.00 -6.47
CA ILE A 32 7.41 -7.55 -6.77
C ILE A 32 7.35 -7.19 -8.26
N ASN A 33 6.28 -7.63 -8.93
CA ASN A 33 6.11 -7.42 -10.36
C ASN A 33 5.67 -5.99 -10.71
N GLU A 34 5.78 -5.65 -12.00
CA GLU A 34 5.49 -4.30 -12.50
C GLU A 34 4.00 -4.00 -12.59
N THR A 35 3.17 -5.01 -12.80
CA THR A 35 1.75 -4.83 -13.12
C THR A 35 0.87 -5.83 -12.41
N ASP A 36 -0.38 -5.42 -12.21
CA ASP A 36 -1.51 -6.25 -11.81
C ASP A 36 -1.41 -6.94 -10.43
N GLU A 37 -0.46 -6.53 -9.59
CA GLU A 37 -0.39 -7.03 -8.21
C GLU A 37 -0.91 -5.97 -7.22
N PHE A 38 -1.77 -6.42 -6.31
CA PHE A 38 -2.09 -5.70 -5.08
C PHE A 38 -1.42 -6.43 -3.92
N VAL A 39 -0.17 -6.04 -3.65
CA VAL A 39 0.65 -6.65 -2.61
C VAL A 39 0.36 -5.98 -1.28
N THR A 40 0.06 -6.75 -0.25
CA THR A 40 -0.12 -6.21 1.10
C THR A 40 0.97 -6.73 2.02
N ILE A 41 1.65 -5.81 2.73
CA ILE A 41 2.67 -6.13 3.71
C ILE A 41 2.08 -5.99 5.10
N VAL A 42 2.05 -7.07 5.86
CA VAL A 42 1.47 -7.15 7.20
C VAL A 42 2.50 -7.60 8.24
N GLY A 43 2.15 -7.48 9.52
CA GLY A 43 3.00 -7.87 10.65
C GLY A 43 2.85 -6.87 11.80
N HIS A 44 3.39 -7.21 12.98
CA HIS A 44 3.30 -6.36 14.16
C HIS A 44 4.04 -5.02 14.01
N THR A 45 3.74 -4.06 14.88
CA THR A 45 4.47 -2.78 14.94
C THR A 45 5.95 -3.03 15.21
N GLY A 46 6.83 -2.39 14.43
CA GLY A 46 8.28 -2.60 14.54
C GLY A 46 8.83 -3.79 13.76
N SER A 47 8.01 -4.55 13.02
CA SER A 47 8.50 -5.69 12.21
C SER A 47 9.30 -5.30 10.95
N GLY A 48 9.46 -4.00 10.64
CA GLY A 48 10.28 -3.51 9.53
C GLY A 48 9.52 -3.11 8.26
N LYS A 49 8.19 -3.15 8.24
CA LYS A 49 7.34 -2.87 7.06
C LYS A 49 7.61 -1.51 6.41
N SER A 50 7.51 -0.42 7.19
CA SER A 50 7.76 0.94 6.67
C SER A 50 9.22 1.11 6.23
N THR A 51 10.17 0.47 6.93
CA THR A 51 11.57 0.42 6.53
C THR A 51 11.72 -0.26 5.16
N LEU A 52 11.02 -1.38 4.94
CA LEU A 52 11.06 -2.10 3.66
C LEU A 52 10.60 -1.22 2.50
N ILE A 53 9.41 -0.60 2.60
CA ILE A 53 8.88 0.21 1.48
C ILE A 53 9.65 1.52 1.25
N GLN A 54 10.29 2.11 2.28
CA GLN A 54 11.13 3.29 2.15
C GLN A 54 12.40 3.06 1.31
N HIS A 55 12.85 1.83 1.18
CA HIS A 55 13.93 1.48 0.26
C HIS A 55 13.49 1.61 -1.21
N ILE A 56 12.22 1.36 -1.51
CA ILE A 56 11.71 1.28 -2.90
C ILE A 56 11.76 2.64 -3.61
N ASN A 57 11.50 3.74 -2.89
CA ASN A 57 11.58 5.09 -3.47
C ASN A 57 12.87 5.85 -3.12
N GLY A 58 13.85 5.15 -2.55
CA GLY A 58 15.15 5.71 -2.20
C GLY A 58 15.09 6.76 -1.09
N LEU A 59 14.15 6.66 -0.13
CA LEU A 59 14.18 7.45 1.11
C LEU A 59 15.32 6.99 2.00
N ILE A 60 15.54 5.68 2.06
CA ILE A 60 16.66 5.06 2.75
C ILE A 60 17.37 4.08 1.81
N PHE A 61 18.61 3.74 2.12
CA PHE A 61 19.42 2.82 1.33
C PHE A 61 19.94 1.69 2.20
N SER A 62 19.98 0.49 1.63
CA SER A 62 20.47 -0.71 2.31
C SER A 62 21.88 -0.52 2.91
N THR A 63 22.11 -1.14 4.05
CA THR A 63 23.45 -1.25 4.66
C THR A 63 24.23 -2.41 4.02
N LYS A 64 23.52 -3.52 3.74
CA LYS A 64 24.01 -4.68 3.00
C LYS A 64 23.00 -5.09 1.93
N GLY A 65 23.45 -5.82 0.92
CA GLY A 65 22.63 -6.26 -0.19
C GLY A 65 22.25 -5.14 -1.15
N GLU A 66 21.38 -5.44 -2.09
CA GLU A 66 21.03 -4.56 -3.20
C GLU A 66 19.53 -4.43 -3.38
N VAL A 67 19.05 -3.21 -3.61
CA VAL A 67 17.68 -2.91 -4.00
C VAL A 67 17.67 -2.39 -5.43
N LEU A 68 16.91 -3.04 -6.30
CA LEU A 68 16.69 -2.60 -7.67
C LEU A 68 15.22 -2.20 -7.83
N VAL A 69 15.00 -1.06 -8.50
CA VAL A 69 13.68 -0.58 -8.89
C VAL A 69 13.71 -0.24 -10.37
N ASN A 70 12.87 -0.89 -11.15
CA ASN A 70 12.86 -0.79 -12.62
C ASN A 70 14.27 -0.88 -13.24
N GLY A 71 15.05 -1.88 -12.76
CA GLY A 71 16.44 -2.11 -13.21
C GLY A 71 17.47 -1.12 -12.66
N THR A 72 17.06 -0.09 -11.92
CA THR A 72 17.98 0.89 -11.33
C THR A 72 18.41 0.45 -9.93
N LEU A 73 19.71 0.29 -9.72
CA LEU A 73 20.30 -0.02 -8.41
C LEU A 73 20.25 1.21 -7.50
N LEU A 74 19.52 1.10 -6.39
CA LEU A 74 19.41 2.12 -5.35
C LEU A 74 20.53 1.93 -4.31
N SER A 75 21.59 2.70 -4.42
CA SER A 75 22.74 2.62 -3.52
C SER A 75 23.40 3.99 -3.29
N LYS A 76 23.75 4.27 -2.04
CA LYS A 76 24.56 5.48 -1.70
C LYS A 76 25.92 5.49 -2.39
N LYS A 77 26.46 4.33 -2.74
CA LYS A 77 27.74 4.20 -3.44
C LYS A 77 27.66 4.60 -4.92
N ASN A 78 26.44 4.61 -5.47
CA ASN A 78 26.20 5.02 -6.85
C ASN A 78 26.16 6.56 -6.96
N LYS A 79 27.31 7.18 -7.19
CA LYS A 79 27.44 8.65 -7.33
C LYS A 79 26.66 9.24 -8.51
N LYS A 80 26.26 8.40 -9.49
CA LYS A 80 25.45 8.81 -10.67
C LYS A 80 23.93 8.63 -10.45
N LEU A 81 23.53 8.10 -9.30
CA LEU A 81 22.11 7.86 -8.99
C LEU A 81 21.35 9.18 -8.93
N LYS A 82 20.34 9.28 -9.79
CA LYS A 82 19.34 10.35 -9.77
C LYS A 82 18.05 9.78 -9.22
N LEU A 83 17.62 10.25 -8.06
CA LEU A 83 16.37 9.76 -7.42
C LEU A 83 15.10 10.32 -8.05
N LYS A 84 15.19 11.46 -8.74
CA LYS A 84 14.02 12.10 -9.34
C LYS A 84 13.27 11.20 -10.35
N PRO A 85 13.94 10.48 -11.29
CA PRO A 85 13.28 9.53 -12.18
C PRO A 85 12.60 8.37 -11.43
N ILE A 86 13.26 7.83 -10.38
CA ILE A 86 12.69 6.76 -9.57
C ILE A 86 11.42 7.24 -8.84
N ARG A 87 11.48 8.40 -8.18
CA ARG A 87 10.35 8.99 -7.47
C ARG A 87 9.20 9.41 -8.37
N LYS A 88 9.47 9.66 -9.66
CA LYS A 88 8.42 9.85 -10.66
C LYS A 88 7.67 8.55 -10.96
N GLN A 89 8.38 7.41 -10.98
CA GLN A 89 7.79 6.08 -11.23
C GLN A 89 7.14 5.49 -9.98
N VAL A 90 7.61 5.85 -8.79
CA VAL A 90 7.16 5.29 -7.52
C VAL A 90 6.47 6.37 -6.69
N GLY A 91 5.16 6.37 -6.71
CA GLY A 91 4.33 7.24 -5.86
C GLY A 91 4.26 6.69 -4.44
N PHE A 92 4.43 7.56 -3.43
CA PHE A 92 4.38 7.16 -2.03
C PHE A 92 3.32 7.95 -1.26
N VAL A 93 2.27 7.27 -0.83
CA VAL A 93 1.25 7.79 0.08
C VAL A 93 1.67 7.42 1.50
N PHE A 94 2.12 8.43 2.27
CA PHE A 94 2.49 8.26 3.67
C PHE A 94 1.27 8.09 4.56
N GLN A 95 1.47 7.65 5.81
CA GLN A 95 0.43 7.37 6.79
C GLN A 95 -0.54 8.55 7.06
N PHE A 96 -0.02 9.78 7.02
CA PHE A 96 -0.80 11.02 7.14
C PHE A 96 -0.40 11.96 5.99
N PRO A 97 -0.84 11.67 4.74
CA PRO A 97 -0.38 12.41 3.57
C PRO A 97 -0.89 13.84 3.56
N GLU A 98 -1.96 14.15 4.30
CA GLU A 98 -2.51 15.48 4.48
C GLU A 98 -1.54 16.47 5.12
N TYR A 99 -0.56 16.03 5.88
CA TYR A 99 0.47 16.92 6.46
C TYR A 99 1.51 17.40 5.45
N GLN A 100 1.44 16.89 4.22
CA GLN A 100 2.32 17.30 3.12
C GLN A 100 1.76 18.45 2.29
N LEU A 101 0.51 18.88 2.56
CA LEU A 101 -0.13 20.00 1.86
C LEU A 101 0.42 21.32 2.35
N PHE A 102 0.81 22.22 1.44
CA PHE A 102 1.46 23.49 1.78
C PHE A 102 1.16 24.66 0.84
N GLU A 103 0.51 24.41 -0.30
CA GLU A 103 0.18 25.43 -1.27
C GLU A 103 -1.06 26.26 -0.90
N GLU A 104 -1.24 27.41 -1.53
CA GLU A 104 -2.36 28.32 -1.28
C GLU A 104 -3.71 27.72 -1.69
N THR A 105 -3.72 26.89 -2.75
CA THR A 105 -4.93 26.25 -3.27
C THR A 105 -4.69 24.77 -3.55
N VAL A 106 -5.77 23.99 -3.44
CA VAL A 106 -5.78 22.55 -3.76
C VAL A 106 -5.21 22.28 -5.16
N LEU A 107 -5.62 23.07 -6.16
CA LEU A 107 -5.11 22.89 -7.52
C LEU A 107 -3.59 23.10 -7.60
N LYS A 108 -3.06 24.14 -6.96
CA LYS A 108 -1.59 24.40 -6.94
C LYS A 108 -0.86 23.26 -6.26
N ASP A 109 -1.40 22.73 -5.15
CA ASP A 109 -0.81 21.63 -4.42
C ASP A 109 -0.73 20.35 -5.25
N ILE A 110 -1.83 19.98 -5.93
CA ILE A 110 -1.88 18.83 -6.84
C ILE A 110 -0.90 19.01 -8.02
N LEU A 111 -0.75 20.20 -8.57
CA LEU A 111 0.14 20.50 -9.69
C LEU A 111 1.61 20.55 -9.31
N TYR A 112 1.95 20.69 -8.04
CA TYR A 112 3.33 20.83 -7.57
C TYR A 112 4.23 19.66 -7.96
N GLY A 113 3.81 18.44 -7.69
CA GLY A 113 4.55 17.21 -8.04
C GLY A 113 4.82 17.09 -9.54
N PRO A 114 3.80 17.12 -10.40
CA PRO A 114 3.95 17.10 -11.85
C PRO A 114 4.90 18.17 -12.38
N LYS A 115 4.75 19.42 -11.94
CA LYS A 115 5.63 20.53 -12.32
C LYS A 115 7.10 20.26 -11.96
N ASN A 116 7.36 19.74 -10.75
CA ASN A 116 8.70 19.35 -10.34
C ASN A 116 9.29 18.22 -11.19
N PHE A 117 8.46 17.30 -11.68
CA PHE A 117 8.91 16.23 -12.57
C PHE A 117 9.03 16.68 -14.04
N GLY A 118 8.69 17.93 -14.37
CA GLY A 118 8.80 18.50 -15.70
C GLY A 118 7.73 17.99 -16.66
N LEU A 119 6.53 17.66 -16.14
CA LEU A 119 5.38 17.32 -16.96
C LEU A 119 4.75 18.57 -17.54
N SER A 120 4.11 18.45 -18.73
CA SER A 120 3.37 19.55 -19.33
C SER A 120 2.16 19.94 -18.48
N GLU A 121 1.89 21.25 -18.39
CA GLU A 121 0.77 21.75 -17.59
C GLU A 121 -0.58 21.28 -18.19
N GLU A 122 -0.69 21.27 -19.50
CA GLU A 122 -1.92 20.88 -20.21
C GLU A 122 -2.29 19.42 -19.94
N GLU A 123 -1.37 18.47 -20.14
CA GLU A 123 -1.58 17.04 -19.84
C GLU A 123 -1.90 16.81 -18.38
N THR A 124 -1.20 17.54 -17.48
CA THR A 124 -1.43 17.44 -16.06
C THR A 124 -2.81 17.95 -15.67
N LEU A 125 -3.26 19.08 -16.19
CA LEU A 125 -4.58 19.64 -15.90
C LEU A 125 -5.71 18.70 -16.35
N GLN A 126 -5.59 18.04 -17.51
CA GLN A 126 -6.56 17.04 -17.91
C GLN A 126 -6.65 15.87 -16.93
N ARG A 127 -5.49 15.38 -16.48
CA ARG A 127 -5.42 14.30 -15.47
C ARG A 127 -6.00 14.74 -14.11
N VAL A 128 -5.67 15.94 -13.67
CA VAL A 128 -6.22 16.52 -12.43
C VAL A 128 -7.73 16.63 -12.48
N LYS A 129 -8.32 17.04 -13.61
CA LYS A 129 -9.77 17.07 -13.79
C LYS A 129 -10.40 15.69 -13.61
N GLY A 130 -9.80 14.65 -14.19
CA GLY A 130 -10.25 13.27 -14.03
C GLY A 130 -10.16 12.78 -12.58
N LEU A 131 -9.02 13.00 -11.92
CA LEU A 131 -8.80 12.66 -10.51
C LEU A 131 -9.75 13.42 -9.58
N ALA A 132 -9.99 14.72 -9.85
CA ALA A 132 -10.88 15.54 -9.06
C ALA A 132 -12.33 15.05 -9.08
N LEU A 133 -12.78 14.52 -10.21
CA LEU A 133 -14.10 13.88 -10.32
C LEU A 133 -14.14 12.56 -9.55
N GLN A 134 -13.15 11.68 -9.76
CA GLN A 134 -13.10 10.36 -9.11
C GLN A 134 -12.99 10.45 -7.59
N LEU A 135 -12.24 11.41 -7.07
CA LEU A 135 -12.04 11.63 -5.63
C LEU A 135 -13.08 12.57 -5.00
N ASN A 136 -14.02 13.10 -5.78
CA ASN A 136 -15.04 14.06 -5.30
C ASN A 136 -14.43 15.33 -4.68
N ILE A 137 -13.42 15.92 -5.33
CA ILE A 137 -12.72 17.14 -4.90
C ILE A 137 -12.83 18.30 -5.91
N LYS A 138 -13.63 18.15 -6.96
CA LYS A 138 -13.76 19.15 -8.03
C LYS A 138 -14.14 20.54 -7.49
N ASP A 139 -15.11 20.60 -6.57
CA ASP A 139 -15.66 21.86 -6.07
C ASP A 139 -14.76 22.57 -5.05
N ILE A 140 -13.67 21.92 -4.67
CA ILE A 140 -12.71 22.46 -3.70
C ILE A 140 -11.35 22.81 -4.31
N LEU A 141 -11.16 22.64 -5.63
CA LEU A 141 -9.88 22.90 -6.30
C LEU A 141 -9.31 24.32 -6.09
N HIS A 142 -10.20 25.31 -5.91
CA HIS A 142 -9.81 26.71 -5.69
C HIS A 142 -9.76 27.11 -4.21
N LYS A 143 -10.13 26.19 -3.30
CA LYS A 143 -10.05 26.45 -1.86
C LYS A 143 -8.62 26.24 -1.34
N SER A 144 -8.34 26.86 -0.19
CA SER A 144 -7.12 26.58 0.56
C SER A 144 -7.20 25.15 1.15
N PRO A 145 -6.14 24.32 1.03
CA PRO A 145 -6.09 23.00 1.67
C PRO A 145 -6.36 23.05 3.17
N PHE A 146 -5.94 24.13 3.84
CA PHE A 146 -6.07 24.29 5.29
C PHE A 146 -7.50 24.54 5.78
N ASN A 147 -8.44 24.80 4.86
CA ASN A 147 -9.86 24.99 5.16
C ASN A 147 -10.71 23.74 4.86
N LEU A 148 -10.05 22.57 4.68
CA LEU A 148 -10.70 21.33 4.33
C LEU A 148 -10.80 20.39 5.55
N SER A 149 -11.76 19.45 5.47
CA SER A 149 -11.78 18.33 6.44
C SER A 149 -10.57 17.40 6.22
N GLY A 150 -10.17 16.64 7.25
CA GLY A 150 -9.05 15.70 7.14
C GLY A 150 -9.21 14.70 5.99
N GLY A 151 -10.41 14.16 5.78
CA GLY A 151 -10.70 13.28 4.65
C GLY A 151 -10.56 13.96 3.29
N GLN A 152 -10.97 15.24 3.17
CA GLN A 152 -10.76 16.03 1.96
C GLN A 152 -9.26 16.30 1.72
N MET A 153 -8.54 16.73 2.75
CA MET A 153 -7.08 16.94 2.67
C MET A 153 -6.36 15.67 2.20
N ARG A 154 -6.74 14.50 2.72
CA ARG A 154 -6.18 13.22 2.31
C ARG A 154 -6.43 12.92 0.84
N LYS A 155 -7.66 13.13 0.34
CA LYS A 155 -8.01 12.97 -1.08
C LYS A 155 -7.17 13.91 -1.97
N VAL A 156 -6.94 15.14 -1.52
CA VAL A 156 -6.08 16.11 -2.22
C VAL A 156 -4.62 15.63 -2.28
N ALA A 157 -4.06 15.17 -1.17
CA ALA A 157 -2.69 14.65 -1.12
C ALA A 157 -2.51 13.41 -2.02
N ILE A 158 -3.48 12.50 -2.02
CA ILE A 158 -3.51 11.35 -2.93
C ILE A 158 -3.57 11.80 -4.40
N ALA A 159 -4.43 12.79 -4.71
CA ALA A 159 -4.51 13.35 -6.06
C ALA A 159 -3.18 13.95 -6.52
N GLY A 160 -2.43 14.64 -5.64
CA GLY A 160 -1.11 15.19 -5.92
C GLY A 160 -0.08 14.13 -6.33
N ILE A 161 -0.12 12.97 -5.67
CA ILE A 161 0.73 11.82 -6.01
C ILE A 161 0.32 11.21 -7.34
N LEU A 162 -0.97 11.01 -7.57
CA LEU A 162 -1.46 10.38 -8.79
C LEU A 162 -1.38 11.30 -10.02
N ALA A 163 -1.30 12.61 -9.82
CA ALA A 163 -1.23 13.59 -10.90
C ALA A 163 0.01 13.44 -11.78
N TYR A 164 1.13 12.93 -11.26
CA TYR A 164 2.32 12.63 -12.06
C TYR A 164 2.36 11.21 -12.63
N ASN A 165 1.28 10.43 -12.43
CA ASN A 165 1.04 9.11 -13.02
C ASN A 165 2.15 8.07 -12.72
N PRO A 166 2.44 7.75 -11.47
CA PRO A 166 3.43 6.74 -11.13
C PRO A 166 3.00 5.35 -11.58
N ASP A 167 3.97 4.46 -11.83
CA ASP A 167 3.72 3.07 -12.23
C ASP A 167 3.48 2.16 -11.02
N ILE A 168 4.12 2.51 -9.89
CA ILE A 168 4.05 1.80 -8.61
C ILE A 168 3.50 2.73 -7.55
N LEU A 169 2.54 2.27 -6.77
CA LEU A 169 1.98 2.99 -5.63
C LEU A 169 2.37 2.30 -4.33
N LEU A 170 3.08 3.00 -3.47
CA LEU A 170 3.38 2.59 -2.10
C LEU A 170 2.39 3.28 -1.17
N LEU A 171 1.65 2.52 -0.38
CA LEU A 171 0.62 3.00 0.52
C LEU A 171 0.97 2.58 1.96
N ASP A 172 1.28 3.54 2.83
CA ASP A 172 1.56 3.27 4.24
C ASP A 172 0.33 3.61 5.07
N GLU A 173 -0.45 2.60 5.50
CA GLU A 173 -1.69 2.73 6.29
C GLU A 173 -2.69 3.73 5.69
N PRO A 174 -3.11 3.60 4.41
CA PRO A 174 -3.83 4.65 3.68
C PRO A 174 -5.21 4.99 4.25
N THR A 175 -5.80 4.10 5.05
CA THR A 175 -7.14 4.26 5.64
C THR A 175 -7.12 4.73 7.08
N ARG A 176 -5.94 4.86 7.69
CA ARG A 176 -5.82 5.20 9.11
C ARG A 176 -6.47 6.56 9.42
N GLY A 177 -7.38 6.57 10.42
CA GLY A 177 -8.08 7.79 10.86
C GLY A 177 -9.23 8.23 9.94
N LEU A 178 -9.59 7.43 8.94
CA LEU A 178 -10.83 7.61 8.17
C LEU A 178 -11.99 6.86 8.83
N ASP A 179 -13.20 7.35 8.59
CA ASP A 179 -14.40 6.59 8.89
C ASP A 179 -14.54 5.39 7.91
N PRO A 180 -15.37 4.39 8.21
CA PRO A 180 -15.51 3.20 7.37
C PRO A 180 -15.89 3.50 5.92
N LYS A 181 -16.72 4.52 5.68
CA LYS A 181 -17.13 4.92 4.33
C LYS A 181 -15.95 5.54 3.57
N GLY A 182 -15.23 6.47 4.18
CA GLY A 182 -14.05 7.09 3.58
C GLY A 182 -12.93 6.10 3.32
N ALA A 183 -12.71 5.15 4.24
CA ALA A 183 -11.77 4.06 4.07
C ALA A 183 -12.10 3.21 2.84
N LYS A 184 -13.38 2.80 2.71
CA LYS A 184 -13.83 2.01 1.57
C LYS A 184 -13.69 2.79 0.25
N GLU A 185 -14.12 4.05 0.20
CA GLU A 185 -13.99 4.89 -1.01
C GLU A 185 -12.54 4.98 -1.50
N ILE A 186 -11.58 5.18 -0.60
CA ILE A 186 -10.15 5.27 -0.93
C ILE A 186 -9.60 3.92 -1.38
N MET A 187 -9.99 2.83 -0.74
CA MET A 187 -9.52 1.50 -1.11
C MET A 187 -10.09 1.03 -2.45
N ASP A 188 -11.38 1.23 -2.70
CA ASP A 188 -12.02 0.96 -3.98
C ASP A 188 -11.37 1.78 -5.11
N PHE A 189 -11.00 3.02 -4.83
CA PHE A 189 -10.28 3.87 -5.77
C PHE A 189 -8.88 3.32 -6.09
N PHE A 190 -8.09 2.88 -5.10
CA PHE A 190 -6.80 2.24 -5.37
C PHE A 190 -6.95 0.91 -6.10
N LYS A 191 -7.98 0.12 -5.77
CA LYS A 191 -8.28 -1.12 -6.48
C LYS A 191 -8.59 -0.86 -7.95
N LYS A 192 -9.41 0.15 -8.23
CA LYS A 192 -9.72 0.58 -9.60
C LYS A 192 -8.46 1.00 -10.38
N ILE A 193 -7.56 1.77 -9.77
CA ILE A 193 -6.28 2.15 -10.38
C ILE A 193 -5.45 0.89 -10.71
N GLN A 194 -5.38 -0.06 -9.79
CA GLN A 194 -4.64 -1.30 -9.99
C GLN A 194 -5.22 -2.10 -11.15
N THR A 195 -6.55 -2.28 -11.22
CA THR A 195 -7.19 -3.13 -12.23
C THR A 195 -7.34 -2.46 -13.60
N GLU A 196 -7.70 -1.16 -13.65
CA GLU A 196 -7.99 -0.46 -14.92
C GLU A 196 -6.77 0.19 -15.56
N GLN A 197 -5.76 0.55 -14.73
CA GLN A 197 -4.54 1.21 -15.22
C GLN A 197 -3.32 0.30 -15.14
N HIS A 198 -3.49 -0.98 -14.77
CA HIS A 198 -2.44 -1.99 -14.69
C HIS A 198 -1.24 -1.55 -13.83
N LYS A 199 -1.50 -0.86 -12.72
CA LYS A 199 -0.45 -0.39 -11.81
C LYS A 199 -0.21 -1.41 -10.70
N SER A 200 1.03 -1.46 -10.20
CA SER A 200 1.33 -2.21 -8.97
C SER A 200 1.02 -1.37 -7.74
N VAL A 201 0.33 -1.97 -6.79
CA VAL A 201 0.05 -1.37 -5.47
C VAL A 201 0.73 -2.20 -4.40
N VAL A 202 1.53 -1.56 -3.56
CA VAL A 202 2.17 -2.15 -2.38
C VAL A 202 1.66 -1.41 -1.16
N MET A 203 0.83 -2.07 -0.35
CA MET A 203 0.16 -1.47 0.81
C MET A 203 0.67 -2.08 2.11
N ILE A 204 0.96 -1.23 3.08
CA ILE A 204 1.10 -1.64 4.48
C ILE A 204 -0.24 -1.42 5.17
N THR A 205 -0.70 -2.43 5.89
CA THR A 205 -1.84 -2.30 6.81
C THR A 205 -1.76 -3.34 7.92
N HIS A 206 -2.44 -3.07 9.02
CA HIS A 206 -2.71 -4.03 10.10
C HIS A 206 -4.17 -4.51 10.08
N ASP A 207 -4.99 -4.00 9.18
CA ASP A 207 -6.40 -4.36 9.01
C ASP A 207 -6.54 -5.58 8.08
N MET A 208 -6.85 -6.74 8.68
CA MET A 208 -6.96 -7.99 7.94
C MET A 208 -8.23 -8.06 7.07
N ASP A 209 -9.24 -7.26 7.34
CA ASP A 209 -10.41 -7.16 6.47
C ASP A 209 -10.03 -6.50 5.15
N LEU A 210 -9.21 -5.44 5.17
CA LEU A 210 -8.66 -4.84 3.96
C LEU A 210 -7.73 -5.79 3.19
N VAL A 211 -6.90 -6.57 3.92
CA VAL A 211 -6.07 -7.59 3.28
C VAL A 211 -6.92 -8.61 2.55
N TYR A 212 -7.96 -9.11 3.20
CA TYR A 212 -8.85 -10.11 2.61
C TYR A 212 -9.60 -9.59 1.40
N GLU A 213 -10.09 -8.34 1.46
CA GLU A 213 -10.89 -7.74 0.38
C GLU A 213 -10.03 -7.37 -0.84
N TYR A 214 -8.86 -6.75 -0.65
CA TYR A 214 -8.12 -6.10 -1.73
C TYR A 214 -6.85 -6.82 -2.19
N ALA A 215 -6.17 -7.56 -1.30
CA ALA A 215 -4.88 -8.17 -1.65
C ALA A 215 -5.01 -9.28 -2.70
N THR A 216 -4.03 -9.37 -3.59
CA THR A 216 -3.77 -10.53 -4.45
C THR A 216 -2.62 -11.36 -3.89
N ARG A 217 -1.68 -10.72 -3.17
CA ARG A 217 -0.51 -11.34 -2.56
C ARG A 217 -0.25 -10.69 -1.20
N VAL A 218 0.15 -11.50 -0.23
CA VAL A 218 0.44 -11.05 1.13
C VAL A 218 1.87 -11.40 1.50
N ILE A 219 2.58 -10.41 2.04
CA ILE A 219 3.91 -10.57 2.61
C ILE A 219 3.79 -10.34 4.11
N VAL A 220 4.16 -11.34 4.92
CA VAL A 220 4.19 -11.18 6.37
C VAL A 220 5.61 -10.90 6.83
N MET A 221 5.77 -9.83 7.59
CA MET A 221 7.05 -9.47 8.20
C MET A 221 7.00 -9.71 9.72
N ASP A 222 8.05 -10.35 10.21
CA ASP A 222 8.29 -10.54 11.64
C ASP A 222 9.77 -10.30 11.96
N ASN A 223 10.05 -9.48 12.98
CA ASN A 223 11.41 -9.20 13.47
C ASN A 223 12.42 -8.85 12.35
N GLY A 224 11.98 -8.03 11.39
CA GLY A 224 12.81 -7.57 10.28
C GLY A 224 13.01 -8.58 9.15
N LYS A 225 12.29 -9.70 9.14
CA LYS A 225 12.37 -10.75 8.12
C LYS A 225 11.04 -10.95 7.43
N VAL A 226 11.07 -11.44 6.18
CA VAL A 226 9.89 -11.96 5.50
C VAL A 226 9.70 -13.41 5.97
N VAL A 227 8.57 -13.70 6.61
CA VAL A 227 8.23 -15.03 7.14
C VAL A 227 7.14 -15.74 6.35
N TYR A 228 6.44 -15.00 5.50
CA TYR A 228 5.47 -15.53 4.53
C TYR A 228 5.44 -14.63 3.31
N ASP A 229 5.29 -15.22 2.14
CA ASP A 229 5.11 -14.56 0.84
C ASP A 229 4.26 -15.46 -0.05
N GLY A 230 3.00 -15.13 -0.23
CA GLY A 230 2.06 -15.98 -0.98
C GLY A 230 0.68 -15.38 -1.15
N SER A 231 -0.30 -16.19 -1.55
CA SER A 231 -1.68 -15.76 -1.74
C SER A 231 -2.38 -15.51 -0.40
N LYS A 232 -3.38 -14.62 -0.40
CA LYS A 232 -4.22 -14.39 0.80
C LYS A 232 -5.03 -15.63 1.17
N GLU A 233 -5.44 -16.39 0.19
CA GLU A 233 -6.24 -17.62 0.37
C GLU A 233 -5.48 -18.66 1.18
N GLU A 234 -4.21 -18.89 0.83
CA GLU A 234 -3.35 -19.83 1.53
C GLU A 234 -3.01 -19.33 2.94
N LEU A 235 -2.70 -18.03 3.08
CA LEU A 235 -2.45 -17.42 4.37
C LEU A 235 -3.61 -17.63 5.35
N PHE A 236 -4.83 -17.26 4.95
CA PHE A 236 -5.99 -17.33 5.85
C PHE A 236 -6.52 -18.74 6.06
N LYS A 237 -6.23 -19.68 5.17
CA LYS A 237 -6.59 -21.10 5.35
C LYS A 237 -5.68 -21.79 6.36
N ASN A 238 -4.36 -21.56 6.31
CA ASN A 238 -3.40 -22.43 6.99
C ASN A 238 -2.39 -21.68 7.89
N GLU A 239 -2.07 -20.42 7.61
CA GLU A 239 -0.85 -19.79 8.12
C GLU A 239 -1.09 -18.59 9.07
N TYR A 240 -2.26 -17.93 9.01
CA TYR A 240 -2.47 -16.65 9.71
C TYR A 240 -2.20 -16.72 11.22
N SER A 241 -2.57 -17.82 11.89
CA SER A 241 -2.38 -17.99 13.35
C SER A 241 -0.91 -18.17 13.72
N LYS A 242 -0.10 -18.78 12.85
CA LYS A 242 1.33 -18.96 13.04
C LYS A 242 2.08 -17.63 13.07
N HIS A 243 1.52 -16.62 12.39
CA HIS A 243 2.10 -15.30 12.28
C HIS A 243 1.44 -14.27 13.22
N HIS A 244 0.63 -14.72 14.18
CA HIS A 244 -0.09 -13.86 15.13
C HIS A 244 -1.01 -12.84 14.47
N LEU A 245 -1.53 -13.14 13.27
CA LEU A 245 -2.47 -12.29 12.56
C LEU A 245 -3.90 -12.55 13.03
N VAL A 246 -4.73 -11.52 13.00
CA VAL A 246 -6.15 -11.63 13.32
C VAL A 246 -6.89 -12.20 12.12
N LYS A 247 -7.81 -13.14 12.35
CA LYS A 247 -8.65 -13.65 11.27
C LYS A 247 -9.63 -12.58 10.78
N PRO A 248 -9.79 -12.38 9.46
CA PRO A 248 -10.76 -11.43 8.91
C PRO A 248 -12.19 -11.64 9.45
N THR A 249 -12.92 -10.55 9.60
CA THR A 249 -14.28 -10.56 10.19
C THR A 249 -15.22 -11.51 9.44
N ILE A 250 -15.18 -11.51 8.10
CA ILE A 250 -16.02 -12.39 7.29
C ILE A 250 -15.73 -13.87 7.58
N LEU A 251 -14.46 -14.26 7.73
CA LEU A 251 -14.08 -15.65 8.03
C LEU A 251 -14.45 -16.04 9.46
N ARG A 252 -14.36 -15.12 10.42
CA ARG A 252 -14.86 -15.35 11.80
C ARG A 252 -16.38 -15.54 11.81
N THR A 253 -17.09 -14.80 10.97
CA THR A 253 -18.54 -14.93 10.81
C THR A 253 -18.90 -16.29 10.22
N ILE A 254 -18.17 -16.77 9.21
CA ILE A 254 -18.34 -18.11 8.64
C ILE A 254 -18.11 -19.19 9.70
N ASP A 255 -17.02 -19.09 10.48
CA ASP A 255 -16.77 -20.04 11.59
C ASP A 255 -17.91 -20.07 12.59
N TYR A 256 -18.40 -18.90 12.99
CA TYR A 256 -19.52 -18.82 13.92
C TYR A 256 -20.79 -19.46 13.35
N LEU A 257 -21.11 -19.17 12.08
CA LEU A 257 -22.27 -19.76 11.40
C LEU A 257 -22.13 -21.28 11.29
N ASN A 258 -20.97 -21.80 10.92
CA ASN A 258 -20.72 -23.24 10.85
C ASN A 258 -20.94 -23.91 12.20
N ASN A 259 -20.46 -23.30 13.29
CA ASN A 259 -20.61 -23.84 14.64
C ASN A 259 -22.07 -23.83 15.14
N VAL A 260 -22.83 -22.78 14.82
CA VAL A 260 -24.23 -22.63 15.33
C VAL A 260 -25.22 -23.41 14.49
N THR A 261 -25.00 -23.52 13.17
CA THR A 261 -25.97 -24.14 12.25
C THR A 261 -25.63 -25.56 11.85
N ASN A 262 -24.50 -26.11 12.29
CA ASN A 262 -23.94 -27.40 11.83
C ASN A 262 -23.80 -27.46 10.29
N ARG A 263 -23.58 -26.34 9.63
CA ARG A 263 -23.35 -26.22 8.19
C ARG A 263 -21.85 -26.21 7.89
N ASN A 264 -21.48 -26.53 6.66
CA ASN A 264 -20.08 -26.51 6.21
C ASN A 264 -19.92 -25.43 5.12
N ILE A 265 -19.97 -24.16 5.53
CA ILE A 265 -19.73 -23.03 4.64
C ILE A 265 -18.22 -22.92 4.43
N SER A 266 -17.76 -23.05 3.20
CA SER A 266 -16.33 -22.98 2.87
C SER A 266 -15.81 -21.53 2.83
N TYR A 267 -14.46 -21.35 2.92
CA TYR A 267 -13.81 -20.05 2.86
C TYR A 267 -13.54 -19.56 1.41
N ASN A 268 -14.52 -19.68 0.53
CA ASN A 268 -14.34 -19.39 -0.90
C ASN A 268 -14.53 -17.91 -1.22
N ASN A 269 -13.56 -17.05 -0.93
CA ASN A 269 -13.52 -15.63 -1.35
C ASN A 269 -14.85 -14.86 -1.23
N TYR A 270 -15.63 -15.15 -0.18
CA TYR A 270 -16.91 -14.47 0.04
C TYR A 270 -16.70 -13.01 0.44
N ASN A 271 -17.31 -12.09 -0.30
CA ASN A 271 -17.69 -10.81 0.28
C ASN A 271 -19.01 -10.98 1.07
N LEU A 272 -19.36 -9.98 1.87
CA LEU A 272 -20.57 -10.05 2.70
C LEU A 272 -21.85 -10.30 1.86
N THR A 273 -21.94 -9.72 0.67
CA THR A 273 -23.10 -9.85 -0.23
C THR A 273 -23.22 -11.28 -0.75
N ASP A 274 -22.12 -11.90 -1.16
CA ASP A 274 -22.11 -13.29 -1.65
C ASP A 274 -22.41 -14.24 -0.51
N LEU A 275 -21.88 -14.00 0.69
CA LEU A 275 -22.22 -14.81 1.87
C LEU A 275 -23.72 -14.72 2.19
N LEU A 276 -24.30 -13.53 2.20
CA LEU A 276 -25.74 -13.34 2.44
C LEU A 276 -26.60 -13.99 1.37
N LYS A 277 -26.15 -13.99 0.11
CA LYS A 277 -26.84 -14.66 -0.99
C LYS A 277 -26.80 -16.18 -0.81
N SER A 278 -25.64 -16.77 -0.58
CA SER A 278 -25.52 -18.21 -0.35
C SER A 278 -26.31 -18.68 0.86
N LEU A 279 -26.39 -17.86 1.93
CA LEU A 279 -27.23 -18.16 3.10
C LEU A 279 -28.73 -18.15 2.78
N LYS A 280 -29.19 -17.32 1.85
CA LYS A 280 -30.59 -17.25 1.41
C LYS A 280 -30.96 -18.36 0.44
N ASP A 281 -30.07 -18.64 -0.50
CA ASP A 281 -30.31 -19.58 -1.59
C ASP A 281 -30.11 -21.04 -1.14
N GLY A 282 -29.55 -21.26 0.04
CA GLY A 282 -29.27 -22.61 0.57
C GLY A 282 -28.13 -23.33 -0.15
N ASP A 283 -27.45 -22.64 -1.07
CA ASP A 283 -26.29 -23.12 -1.82
C ASP A 283 -25.04 -23.13 -0.92
N PHE A 284 -24.89 -24.19 -0.18
CA PHE A 284 -23.67 -24.49 0.55
C PHE A 284 -22.94 -25.56 -0.27
N ASN A 285 -21.92 -25.14 -1.03
CA ASN A 285 -21.09 -26.12 -1.75
C ASN A 285 -20.46 -27.08 -0.75
N GLU A 286 -20.69 -28.36 -0.97
CA GLU A 286 -20.05 -29.49 -0.29
C GLU A 286 -18.51 -29.46 -0.48
#